data_d31f188114ebe1e171b5cbd991d24150
#
_entry.id   d31f188114ebe1e171b5cbd991d24150
#
_cell.length_a   1.000
_cell.length_b   1.000
_cell.length_c   1.000
_cell.angle_alpha   90.00
_cell.angle_beta   90.00
_cell.angle_gamma   90.00
#
_symmetry.space_group_name_H-M   'P 1'
#
loop_
_entity.id
_entity.type
_entity.pdbx_description
1 polymer ?
#
loop_
_entity_poly.entity_id
_entity_poly.type
_entity_poly.pdbx_seq_one_letter_code
_entity_poly.pdbx_strand_id
1 'polypeptide(L)'
;ARAHARMPDTMEIQATANDDATTNSAIDTATTPAASARFRLHRAGILNVWQYDTQEFTFGEGRLLLRGANGAGKSKTLEMLLPFALDGDKSRLTASAKHHTSLLWLMTDGYDGPGRVGYIWVEFLRPTADGGHEAFTCGVGIRASGSQRTASAWHFATSKRVGVDFALDDDGSPLSRGRLAEVLGEDGQVFERATAYKEHIGR
;
A
#
# COMPACT_ATOMS: atom_id res chain seq x y z
N ALA A 1 11.05 24.88 13.14
CA ALA A 1 9.94 25.37 12.32
C ALA A 1 9.83 24.44 11.12
N ARG A 2 8.84 23.55 11.10
CA ARG A 2 8.55 22.68 9.94
C ARG A 2 7.92 23.54 8.85
N ALA A 3 8.59 23.75 7.76
CA ALA A 3 7.98 24.27 6.56
C ALA A 3 7.10 23.16 5.97
N HIS A 4 5.79 23.30 6.11
CA HIS A 4 4.80 22.50 5.39
C HIS A 4 4.92 22.89 3.91
N ALA A 5 5.48 22.04 3.09
CA ALA A 5 5.30 22.11 1.65
C ALA A 5 3.82 21.84 1.38
N ARG A 6 3.11 22.90 1.00
CA ARG A 6 1.69 22.87 0.65
C ARG A 6 1.52 22.00 -0.59
N MET A 7 0.71 20.96 -0.49
CA MET A 7 0.23 20.17 -1.63
C MET A 7 -0.26 21.11 -2.74
N PRO A 8 0.04 20.84 -4.01
CA PRO A 8 -0.69 21.52 -5.08
C PRO A 8 -2.16 21.11 -4.97
N ASP A 9 -3.03 22.10 -4.83
CA ASP A 9 -4.48 21.98 -4.88
C ASP A 9 -4.87 21.15 -6.10
N THR A 10 -5.60 20.04 -5.87
CA THR A 10 -6.36 19.26 -6.85
C THR A 10 -5.98 17.78 -7.02
N MET A 11 -5.84 17.02 -5.97
CA MET A 11 -6.11 15.60 -6.07
C MET A 11 -7.23 15.24 -5.09
N GLU A 12 -8.47 15.36 -5.54
CA GLU A 12 -9.62 14.85 -4.82
C GLU A 12 -9.70 13.34 -5.04
N ILE A 13 -9.32 12.57 -4.02
CA ILE A 13 -9.44 11.11 -4.04
C ILE A 13 -10.81 10.78 -3.43
N GLN A 14 -11.79 10.57 -4.27
CA GLN A 14 -13.09 10.06 -3.85
C GLN A 14 -13.15 8.55 -4.02
N ALA A 15 -13.17 7.82 -2.93
CA ALA A 15 -13.67 6.46 -2.90
C ALA A 15 -15.20 6.52 -2.94
N THR A 16 -15.81 6.34 -4.10
CA THR A 16 -17.28 6.24 -4.19
C THR A 16 -17.69 4.79 -3.97
N ALA A 17 -18.25 4.50 -2.81
CA ALA A 17 -19.19 3.41 -2.67
C ALA A 17 -20.44 3.83 -3.47
N ASN A 18 -20.78 3.11 -4.52
CA ASN A 18 -22.07 3.29 -5.19
C ASN A 18 -23.14 2.64 -4.30
N ASP A 19 -23.87 3.48 -3.56
CA ASP A 19 -25.21 3.15 -3.05
C ASP A 19 -26.21 3.31 -4.20
N ASP A 20 -26.34 2.31 -5.05
CA ASP A 20 -27.52 2.15 -5.90
C ASP A 20 -28.52 1.26 -5.16
N ALA A 21 -29.30 1.91 -4.31
CA ALA A 21 -30.55 1.33 -3.83
C ALA A 21 -31.66 1.56 -4.87
N THR A 22 -31.93 0.58 -5.71
CA THR A 22 -33.28 0.42 -6.25
C THR A 22 -33.51 -0.99 -6.84
N THR A 23 -34.57 -1.60 -6.31
CA THR A 23 -35.46 -2.61 -6.87
C THR A 23 -35.08 -4.09 -6.74
N ASN A 24 -35.68 -4.67 -5.71
CA ASN A 24 -36.44 -5.93 -5.68
C ASN A 24 -36.17 -6.96 -6.79
N SER A 25 -35.56 -8.06 -6.41
CA SER A 25 -36.04 -9.40 -6.76
C SER A 25 -35.50 -10.40 -5.73
N ALA A 26 -36.40 -11.05 -5.02
CA ALA A 26 -36.09 -12.19 -4.17
C ALA A 26 -35.48 -13.29 -5.07
N ILE A 27 -34.20 -13.51 -4.94
CA ILE A 27 -33.50 -14.68 -5.48
C ILE A 27 -32.77 -15.33 -4.32
N ASP A 28 -33.11 -16.59 -4.12
CA ASP A 28 -32.58 -17.56 -3.18
C ASP A 28 -31.18 -17.22 -2.62
N THR A 29 -31.12 -17.04 -1.31
CA THR A 29 -29.90 -17.14 -0.50
C THR A 29 -29.39 -18.59 -0.54
N ALA A 30 -28.79 -18.98 -1.65
CA ALA A 30 -27.91 -20.12 -1.66
C ALA A 30 -26.68 -19.72 -0.83
N THR A 31 -26.63 -20.18 0.41
CA THR A 31 -25.48 -20.10 1.31
C THR A 31 -24.29 -20.75 0.61
N THR A 32 -23.48 -19.97 -0.08
CA THR A 32 -22.21 -20.43 -0.63
C THR A 32 -21.31 -20.78 0.55
N PRO A 33 -20.78 -22.01 0.61
CA PRO A 33 -19.96 -22.42 1.74
C PRO A 33 -18.74 -21.48 1.86
N ALA A 34 -18.55 -20.91 3.03
CA ALA A 34 -17.49 -19.94 3.37
C ALA A 34 -16.05 -20.46 3.08
N ALA A 35 -15.88 -21.76 2.89
CA ALA A 35 -14.60 -22.40 2.60
C ALA A 35 -13.99 -22.10 1.23
N SER A 36 -14.70 -21.39 0.32
CA SER A 36 -14.20 -21.05 -1.02
C SER A 36 -14.06 -19.54 -1.27
N ALA A 37 -14.28 -18.71 -0.27
CA ALA A 37 -14.15 -17.27 -0.43
C ALA A 37 -12.69 -16.87 -0.68
N ARG A 38 -12.44 -16.14 -1.78
CA ARG A 38 -11.11 -15.65 -2.14
C ARG A 38 -10.78 -14.37 -1.39
N PHE A 39 -9.50 -14.13 -1.14
CA PHE A 39 -9.02 -12.83 -0.72
C PHE A 39 -9.39 -11.76 -1.76
N ARG A 40 -9.94 -10.66 -1.30
CA ARG A 40 -10.27 -9.48 -2.12
C ARG A 40 -9.49 -8.29 -1.61
N LEU A 41 -8.97 -7.50 -2.54
CA LEU A 41 -8.28 -6.26 -2.22
C LEU A 41 -9.27 -5.32 -1.51
N HIS A 42 -8.90 -4.89 -0.32
CA HIS A 42 -9.74 -4.09 0.58
C HIS A 42 -9.23 -2.67 0.75
N ARG A 43 -7.96 -2.52 1.13
CA ARG A 43 -7.30 -1.23 1.31
C ARG A 43 -5.88 -1.27 0.74
N ALA A 44 -5.35 -0.09 0.49
CA ALA A 44 -3.94 0.11 0.22
C ALA A 44 -3.50 1.44 0.82
N GLY A 45 -2.21 1.61 1.08
CA GLY A 45 -1.71 2.86 1.61
C GLY A 45 -0.30 3.19 1.20
N ILE A 46 0.00 4.46 1.31
CA ILE A 46 1.31 5.05 1.11
C ILE A 46 1.63 5.91 2.32
N LEU A 47 2.76 5.67 2.95
CA LEU A 47 3.27 6.44 4.07
C LEU A 47 4.65 7.00 3.73
N ASN A 48 4.78 8.32 3.74
CA ASN A 48 6.04 9.06 3.57
C ASN A 48 6.84 8.66 2.31
N VAL A 49 6.16 8.50 1.17
CA VAL A 49 6.77 8.21 -0.13
C VAL A 49 6.31 9.23 -1.15
N TRP A 50 7.22 9.76 -1.95
CA TRP A 50 6.99 10.76 -2.98
C TRP A 50 6.29 12.01 -2.40
N GLN A 51 5.13 12.40 -2.92
CA GLN A 51 4.34 13.55 -2.47
C GLN A 51 3.36 13.20 -1.32
N TYR A 52 3.33 11.94 -0.90
CA TYR A 52 2.41 11.48 0.14
C TYR A 52 3.08 11.49 1.51
N ASP A 53 2.48 12.17 2.47
CA ASP A 53 2.79 12.00 3.89
C ASP A 53 2.13 10.73 4.40
N THR A 54 0.79 10.68 4.37
CA THR A 54 -0.01 9.49 4.66
C THR A 54 -1.24 9.51 3.78
N GLN A 55 -1.45 8.46 3.02
CA GLN A 55 -2.62 8.30 2.18
C GLN A 55 -3.11 6.87 2.20
N GLU A 56 -4.39 6.69 2.47
CA GLU A 56 -5.08 5.41 2.38
C GLU A 56 -6.08 5.42 1.22
N PHE A 57 -6.23 4.28 0.57
CA PHE A 57 -7.15 4.04 -0.54
C PHE A 57 -8.04 2.85 -0.18
N THR A 58 -9.34 3.05 -0.14
CA THR A 58 -10.32 1.99 0.08
C THR A 58 -10.86 1.47 -1.24
N PHE A 59 -10.90 0.16 -1.39
CA PHE A 59 -11.42 -0.51 -2.58
C PHE A 59 -12.85 -0.97 -2.32
N GLY A 60 -13.82 -0.38 -3.00
CA GLY A 60 -15.21 -0.84 -2.98
C GLY A 60 -15.33 -2.12 -3.81
N GLU A 61 -15.61 -3.26 -3.17
CA GLU A 61 -15.68 -4.58 -3.82
C GLU A 61 -14.46 -4.93 -4.68
N GLY A 62 -13.26 -4.52 -4.23
CA GLY A 62 -12.02 -4.72 -4.97
C GLY A 62 -11.79 -3.73 -6.11
N ARG A 63 -12.54 -2.64 -6.18
CA ARG A 63 -12.44 -1.61 -7.22
C ARG A 63 -11.99 -0.28 -6.64
N LEU A 64 -11.10 0.42 -7.35
CA LEU A 64 -10.64 1.77 -7.03
C LEU A 64 -10.76 2.66 -8.26
N LEU A 65 -11.38 3.82 -8.10
CA LEU A 65 -11.42 4.84 -9.14
C LEU A 65 -10.61 6.07 -8.70
N LEU A 66 -9.50 6.35 -9.38
CA LEU A 66 -8.71 7.56 -9.18
C LEU A 66 -9.12 8.63 -10.19
N ARG A 67 -9.58 9.78 -9.69
CA ARG A 67 -9.92 10.96 -10.48
C ARG A 67 -8.92 12.08 -10.20
N GLY A 68 -8.74 12.97 -11.16
CA GLY A 68 -7.85 14.14 -11.04
C GLY A 68 -7.41 14.64 -12.41
N ALA A 69 -6.84 15.85 -12.45
CA ALA A 69 -6.31 16.47 -13.66
C ALA A 69 -5.16 15.64 -14.28
N ASN A 70 -4.83 15.91 -15.53
CA ASN A 70 -3.66 15.33 -16.17
C ASN A 70 -2.40 15.82 -15.46
N GLY A 71 -1.48 14.90 -15.17
CA GLY A 71 -0.28 15.22 -14.39
C GLY A 71 -0.43 15.09 -12.87
N ALA A 72 -1.64 14.86 -12.32
CA ALA A 72 -1.87 14.72 -10.88
C ALA A 72 -1.27 13.45 -10.23
N GLY A 73 -0.50 12.64 -10.96
CA GLY A 73 0.18 11.47 -10.39
C GLY A 73 -0.62 10.18 -10.34
N LYS A 74 -1.86 10.13 -10.87
CA LYS A 74 -2.73 8.93 -10.82
C LYS A 74 -2.06 7.64 -11.28
N SER A 75 -1.40 7.66 -12.43
CA SER A 75 -0.70 6.49 -12.97
C SER A 75 0.46 6.05 -12.08
N LYS A 76 1.21 7.02 -11.53
CA LYS A 76 2.30 6.77 -10.61
C LYS A 76 1.82 6.14 -9.30
N THR A 77 0.71 6.62 -8.76
CA THR A 77 0.07 6.03 -7.59
C THR A 77 -0.34 4.58 -7.83
N LEU A 78 -0.99 4.28 -8.97
CA LEU A 78 -1.37 2.91 -9.31
C LEU A 78 -0.15 2.00 -9.50
N GLU A 79 0.92 2.48 -10.14
CA GLU A 79 2.18 1.72 -10.30
C GLU A 79 2.81 1.38 -8.95
N MET A 80 2.78 2.29 -7.99
CA MET A 80 3.27 2.04 -6.63
C MET A 80 2.40 1.05 -5.87
N LEU A 81 1.07 1.23 -5.90
CA LEU A 81 0.16 0.45 -5.07
C LEU A 81 0.09 -1.03 -5.49
N LEU A 82 -0.11 -1.34 -6.76
CA LEU A 82 -0.39 -2.71 -7.17
C LEU A 82 0.87 -3.42 -7.71
N PRO A 83 1.47 -3.03 -8.83
CA PRO A 83 2.59 -3.82 -9.36
C PRO A 83 3.78 -3.86 -8.41
N PHE A 84 4.15 -2.71 -7.82
CA PHE A 84 5.34 -2.63 -7.00
C PHE A 84 5.14 -3.28 -5.62
N ALA A 85 4.03 -3.01 -4.92
CA ALA A 85 3.78 -3.60 -3.61
C ALA A 85 3.64 -5.12 -3.66
N LEU A 86 3.04 -5.67 -4.73
CA LEU A 86 2.86 -7.11 -4.90
C LEU A 86 4.11 -7.81 -5.45
N ASP A 87 4.75 -7.24 -6.46
CA ASP A 87 5.93 -7.87 -7.07
C ASP A 87 7.24 -7.55 -6.33
N GLY A 88 7.30 -6.42 -5.61
CA GLY A 88 8.54 -5.90 -5.05
C GLY A 88 9.59 -5.57 -6.12
N ASP A 89 9.20 -5.59 -7.40
CA ASP A 89 10.11 -5.42 -8.54
C ASP A 89 10.24 -3.95 -8.90
N LYS A 90 11.43 -3.40 -8.70
CA LYS A 90 11.76 -2.00 -8.99
C LYS A 90 11.52 -1.64 -10.48
N SER A 91 11.60 -2.60 -11.40
CA SER A 91 11.37 -2.37 -12.82
C SER A 91 9.93 -1.98 -13.13
N ARG A 92 8.99 -2.34 -12.27
CA ARG A 92 7.58 -1.97 -12.41
C ARG A 92 7.31 -0.48 -12.20
N LEU A 93 8.19 0.22 -11.50
CA LEU A 93 8.10 1.68 -11.32
C LEU A 93 8.52 2.46 -12.57
N THR A 94 9.19 1.81 -13.52
CA THR A 94 9.72 2.43 -14.73
C THR A 94 8.85 2.22 -15.97
N ALA A 95 7.70 1.57 -15.86
CA ALA A 95 6.86 1.18 -16.99
C ALA A 95 6.29 2.36 -17.80
N SER A 96 6.33 3.58 -17.28
CA SER A 96 6.01 4.81 -18.00
C SER A 96 7.25 5.31 -18.75
N ALA A 97 7.34 5.04 -20.03
CA ALA A 97 8.50 5.10 -20.95
C ALA A 97 9.24 6.44 -21.09
N LYS A 98 8.93 7.50 -20.38
CA LYS A 98 9.60 8.82 -20.56
C LYS A 98 10.43 9.31 -19.39
N HIS A 99 10.26 8.79 -18.19
CA HIS A 99 11.06 9.20 -17.03
C HIS A 99 11.36 7.98 -16.17
N HIS A 100 12.61 7.62 -16.04
CA HIS A 100 13.07 6.56 -15.15
C HIS A 100 12.77 6.93 -13.70
N THR A 101 11.63 6.49 -13.19
CA THR A 101 11.31 6.62 -11.77
C THR A 101 12.12 5.59 -11.01
N SER A 102 13.09 6.02 -10.24
CA SER A 102 13.84 5.15 -9.33
C SER A 102 13.26 5.24 -7.92
N LEU A 103 13.52 4.23 -7.08
CA LEU A 103 13.18 4.31 -5.66
C LEU A 103 13.83 5.52 -4.98
N LEU A 104 15.05 5.84 -5.37
CA LEU A 104 15.75 7.01 -4.88
C LEU A 104 14.98 8.29 -5.21
N TRP A 105 14.54 8.43 -6.46
CA TRP A 105 13.75 9.59 -6.89
C TRP A 105 12.44 9.72 -6.09
N LEU A 106 11.69 8.63 -5.92
CA LEU A 106 10.44 8.62 -5.13
C LEU A 106 10.65 9.07 -3.67
N MET A 107 11.84 8.82 -3.13
CA MET A 107 12.16 9.15 -1.75
C MET A 107 12.82 10.50 -1.57
N THR A 108 13.35 11.11 -2.64
CA THR A 108 14.13 12.38 -2.57
C THR A 108 13.51 13.53 -3.33
N ASP A 109 12.57 13.27 -4.25
CA ASP A 109 11.90 14.32 -5.00
C ASP A 109 11.09 15.23 -4.07
N GLY A 110 11.47 16.51 -4.01
CA GLY A 110 10.86 17.48 -3.10
C GLY A 110 11.11 17.25 -1.61
N TYR A 111 12.11 16.44 -1.24
CA TYR A 111 12.45 16.13 0.15
C TYR A 111 13.87 16.59 0.51
N ASP A 112 13.97 17.56 1.41
CA ASP A 112 15.26 18.19 1.82
C ASP A 112 15.88 17.58 3.08
N GLY A 113 15.28 16.51 3.64
CA GLY A 113 15.76 15.89 4.88
C GLY A 113 16.99 15.00 4.68
N PRO A 114 17.71 14.67 5.77
CA PRO A 114 18.95 13.88 5.72
C PRO A 114 18.73 12.41 5.35
N GLY A 115 17.52 11.92 5.52
CA GLY A 115 17.11 10.56 5.16
C GLY A 115 15.61 10.38 5.32
N ARG A 116 15.05 9.47 4.54
CA ARG A 116 13.62 9.21 4.50
C ARG A 116 13.35 7.71 4.57
N VAL A 117 12.38 7.34 5.39
CA VAL A 117 11.79 5.98 5.41
C VAL A 117 10.33 6.13 5.01
N GLY A 118 9.82 5.22 4.23
CA GLY A 118 8.42 5.20 3.84
C GLY A 118 7.94 3.82 3.50
N TYR A 119 6.62 3.67 3.37
CA TYR A 119 5.95 2.39 3.14
C TYR A 119 4.91 2.49 2.06
N ILE A 120 4.76 1.40 1.32
CA ILE A 120 3.65 1.16 0.40
C ILE A 120 3.11 -0.22 0.74
N TRP A 121 1.79 -0.32 0.97
CA TRP A 121 1.17 -1.56 1.40
C TRP A 121 -0.19 -1.79 0.75
N VAL A 122 -0.61 -3.03 0.72
CA VAL A 122 -1.93 -3.49 0.28
C VAL A 122 -2.49 -4.49 1.29
N GLU A 123 -3.79 -4.41 1.54
CA GLU A 123 -4.53 -5.29 2.46
C GLU A 123 -5.64 -6.00 1.72
N PHE A 124 -5.70 -7.29 1.90
CA PHE A 124 -6.75 -8.16 1.38
C PHE A 124 -7.58 -8.71 2.54
N LEU A 125 -8.88 -8.88 2.33
CA LEU A 125 -9.78 -9.54 3.27
C LEU A 125 -10.44 -10.72 2.60
N ARG A 126 -10.67 -11.77 3.41
CA ARG A 126 -11.45 -12.95 3.08
C ARG A 126 -12.49 -13.19 4.17
N PRO A 127 -13.79 -13.33 3.86
CA PRO A 127 -14.79 -13.68 4.85
C PRO A 127 -14.52 -15.09 5.41
N THR A 128 -14.76 -15.26 6.71
CA THR A 128 -14.64 -16.53 7.42
C THR A 128 -16.02 -17.12 7.72
N ALA A 129 -16.08 -18.43 8.03
CA ALA A 129 -17.33 -19.14 8.25
C ALA A 129 -18.11 -18.66 9.48
N ASP A 130 -17.43 -18.05 10.44
CA ASP A 130 -17.99 -17.48 11.67
C ASP A 130 -18.52 -16.04 11.49
N GLY A 131 -18.52 -15.52 10.24
CA GLY A 131 -18.96 -14.16 9.91
C GLY A 131 -17.90 -13.09 10.14
N GLY A 132 -16.68 -13.48 10.52
CA GLY A 132 -15.52 -12.60 10.61
C GLY A 132 -14.79 -12.41 9.28
N HIS A 133 -13.58 -11.88 9.36
CA HIS A 133 -12.68 -11.72 8.21
C HIS A 133 -11.27 -12.13 8.58
N GLU A 134 -10.63 -12.85 7.68
CA GLU A 134 -9.19 -13.07 7.70
C GLU A 134 -8.51 -12.01 6.86
N ALA A 135 -7.47 -11.40 7.41
CA ALA A 135 -6.68 -10.37 6.74
C ALA A 135 -5.36 -10.93 6.21
N PHE A 136 -4.92 -10.39 5.11
CA PHE A 136 -3.56 -10.54 4.59
C PHE A 136 -3.06 -9.18 4.12
N THR A 137 -2.01 -8.69 4.77
CA THR A 137 -1.38 -7.41 4.44
C THR A 137 0.04 -7.67 3.97
N CYS A 138 0.41 -7.04 2.86
CA CYS A 138 1.77 -7.11 2.36
C CYS A 138 2.22 -5.76 1.81
N GLY A 139 3.54 -5.56 1.72
CA GLY A 139 4.05 -4.28 1.27
C GLY A 139 5.57 -4.17 1.21
N VAL A 140 6.01 -2.96 0.94
CA VAL A 140 7.42 -2.60 0.76
C VAL A 140 7.76 -1.42 1.66
N GLY A 141 8.78 -1.57 2.48
CA GLY A 141 9.43 -0.46 3.16
C GLY A 141 10.63 0.03 2.34
N ILE A 142 10.81 1.32 2.25
CA ILE A 142 11.85 1.98 1.45
C ILE A 142 12.62 2.93 2.36
N ARG A 143 13.95 2.89 2.26
CA ARG A 143 14.82 3.87 2.91
C ARG A 143 15.74 4.51 1.88
N ALA A 144 15.76 5.83 1.86
CA ALA A 144 16.75 6.61 1.12
C ALA A 144 17.56 7.49 2.05
N SER A 145 18.83 7.70 1.71
CA SER A 145 19.71 8.66 2.35
C SER A 145 20.20 9.64 1.28
N GLY A 146 19.98 10.92 1.51
CA GLY A 146 20.42 11.97 0.58
C GLY A 146 21.94 11.99 0.38
N SER A 147 22.70 11.60 1.40
CA SER A 147 24.19 11.56 1.34
C SER A 147 24.72 10.35 0.53
N GLN A 148 24.01 9.23 0.52
CA GLN A 148 24.47 8.00 -0.14
C GLN A 148 24.00 7.85 -1.57
N ARG A 149 23.07 8.68 -2.06
CA ARG A 149 22.44 8.58 -3.39
C ARG A 149 21.93 7.17 -3.73
N THR A 150 21.54 6.42 -2.70
CA THR A 150 21.03 5.05 -2.83
C THR A 150 19.73 4.90 -2.08
N ALA A 151 18.86 4.03 -2.58
CA ALA A 151 17.67 3.60 -1.86
C ALA A 151 17.72 2.08 -1.66
N SER A 152 17.43 1.65 -0.45
CA SER A 152 17.23 0.24 -0.08
C SER A 152 15.75 -0.02 0.11
N ALA A 153 15.33 -1.26 -0.13
CA ALA A 153 13.97 -1.71 0.11
C ALA A 153 13.99 -3.05 0.83
N TRP A 154 12.96 -3.27 1.64
CA TRP A 154 12.61 -4.55 2.26
C TRP A 154 11.12 -4.77 2.04
N HIS A 155 10.68 -6.01 2.19
CA HIS A 155 9.30 -6.39 1.97
C HIS A 155 8.73 -6.99 3.24
N PHE A 156 7.41 -6.98 3.40
CA PHE A 156 6.77 -7.63 4.54
C PHE A 156 5.44 -8.26 4.12
N ALA A 157 5.05 -9.28 4.84
CA ALA A 157 3.73 -9.90 4.77
C ALA A 157 3.27 -10.27 6.17
N THR A 158 1.97 -10.10 6.47
CA THR A 158 1.42 -10.35 7.81
C THR A 158 -0.10 -10.59 7.73
N SER A 159 -0.62 -11.29 8.73
CA SER A 159 -2.06 -11.39 8.98
C SER A 159 -2.65 -10.18 9.71
N LYS A 160 -1.81 -9.27 10.19
CA LYS A 160 -2.22 -8.04 10.87
C LYS A 160 -2.64 -6.95 9.89
N ARG A 161 -3.50 -6.05 10.34
CA ARG A 161 -4.06 -4.94 9.58
C ARG A 161 -3.40 -3.63 9.97
N VAL A 162 -2.95 -2.86 8.98
CA VAL A 162 -2.36 -1.53 9.21
C VAL A 162 -3.42 -0.57 9.77
N GLY A 163 -3.07 0.17 10.82
CA GLY A 163 -3.96 1.13 11.48
C GLY A 163 -5.07 0.49 12.33
N VAL A 164 -5.10 -0.84 12.44
CA VAL A 164 -6.04 -1.60 13.28
C VAL A 164 -5.28 -2.43 14.30
N ASP A 165 -4.40 -3.33 13.86
CA ASP A 165 -3.64 -4.22 14.72
C ASP A 165 -2.22 -3.70 14.98
N PHE A 166 -1.68 -2.89 14.06
CA PHE A 166 -0.39 -2.23 14.19
C PHE A 166 -0.31 -0.95 13.35
N ALA A 167 0.65 -0.08 13.68
CA ALA A 167 0.99 1.10 12.88
C ALA A 167 2.34 0.90 12.15
N LEU A 168 2.51 1.59 11.02
CA LEU A 168 3.77 1.64 10.27
C LEU A 168 4.67 2.81 10.70
N ASP A 169 4.21 3.59 11.66
CA ASP A 169 4.94 4.70 12.27
C ASP A 169 4.83 4.67 13.78
N ASP A 170 5.73 5.38 14.43
CA ASP A 170 5.76 5.62 15.87
C ASP A 170 5.88 7.14 16.05
N ASP A 171 4.84 7.75 16.64
CA ASP A 171 4.73 9.22 16.81
C ASP A 171 5.02 10.03 15.51
N GLY A 172 4.51 9.56 14.36
CA GLY A 172 4.69 10.20 13.07
C GLY A 172 6.06 9.96 12.42
N SER A 173 6.85 9.05 12.97
CA SER A 173 8.12 8.59 12.38
C SER A 173 7.96 7.19 11.82
N PRO A 174 8.12 6.96 10.51
CA PRO A 174 7.99 5.63 9.93
C PRO A 174 8.95 4.63 10.56
N LEU A 175 8.46 3.41 10.85
CA LEU A 175 9.23 2.37 11.52
C LEU A 175 10.49 2.01 10.73
N SER A 176 11.57 1.72 11.42
CA SER A 176 12.72 1.05 10.81
C SER A 176 12.38 -0.41 10.47
N ARG A 177 13.18 -1.05 9.59
CA ARG A 177 13.00 -2.47 9.26
C ARG A 177 13.00 -3.38 10.50
N GLY A 178 13.92 -3.15 11.42
CA GLY A 178 14.03 -3.96 12.64
C GLY A 178 12.80 -3.77 13.54
N ARG A 179 12.36 -2.51 13.69
CA ARG A 179 11.18 -2.21 14.50
C ARG A 179 9.90 -2.79 13.89
N LEU A 180 9.77 -2.78 12.56
CA LEU A 180 8.66 -3.45 11.88
C LEU A 180 8.66 -4.97 12.19
N ALA A 181 9.81 -5.63 12.12
CA ALA A 181 9.91 -7.07 12.43
C ALA A 181 9.47 -7.37 13.87
N GLU A 182 9.86 -6.53 14.84
CA GLU A 182 9.42 -6.66 16.24
C GLU A 182 7.90 -6.51 16.39
N VAL A 183 7.31 -5.49 15.73
CA VAL A 183 5.86 -5.21 15.80
C VAL A 183 5.04 -6.31 15.13
N LEU A 184 5.52 -6.87 14.04
CA LEU A 184 4.84 -7.99 13.36
C LEU A 184 4.92 -9.27 14.18
N GLY A 185 6.05 -9.55 14.86
CA GLY A 185 6.23 -10.75 15.68
C GLY A 185 6.03 -12.04 14.88
N GLU A 186 5.28 -12.98 15.46
CA GLU A 186 4.97 -14.27 14.84
C GLU A 186 3.89 -14.17 13.74
N ASP A 187 3.10 -13.09 13.73
CA ASP A 187 2.01 -12.87 12.76
C ASP A 187 2.49 -12.32 11.42
N GLY A 188 3.80 -12.11 11.26
CA GLY A 188 4.33 -11.59 10.02
C GLY A 188 5.81 -11.85 9.81
N GLN A 189 6.26 -11.55 8.60
CA GLN A 189 7.64 -11.75 8.19
C GLN A 189 8.16 -10.57 7.40
N VAL A 190 9.43 -10.20 7.61
CA VAL A 190 10.16 -9.18 6.85
C VAL A 190 11.19 -9.86 5.97
N PHE A 191 11.23 -9.49 4.70
CA PHE A 191 12.09 -10.07 3.67
C PHE A 191 13.06 -9.02 3.14
N GLU A 192 14.33 -9.40 3.01
CA GLU A 192 15.34 -8.53 2.38
C GLU A 192 15.33 -8.61 0.84
N ARG A 193 14.87 -9.75 0.31
CA ARG A 193 14.89 -10.02 -1.13
C ARG A 193 13.47 -10.14 -1.67
N ALA A 194 13.21 -9.47 -2.79
CA ALA A 194 11.94 -9.55 -3.50
C ALA A 194 11.57 -10.98 -3.94
N THR A 195 12.56 -11.82 -4.26
CA THR A 195 12.33 -13.22 -4.65
C THR A 195 11.71 -14.03 -3.51
N ALA A 196 12.27 -13.97 -2.31
CA ALA A 196 11.73 -14.66 -1.13
C ALA A 196 10.32 -14.14 -0.76
N TYR A 197 10.10 -12.84 -0.89
CA TYR A 197 8.80 -12.23 -0.70
C TYR A 197 7.77 -12.75 -1.71
N LYS A 198 8.08 -12.77 -3.01
CA LYS A 198 7.19 -13.30 -4.07
C LYS A 198 6.84 -14.77 -3.86
N GLU A 199 7.82 -15.58 -3.49
CA GLU A 199 7.57 -16.99 -3.17
C GLU A 199 6.63 -17.17 -1.99
N HIS A 200 6.70 -16.26 -1.01
CA HIS A 200 5.84 -16.29 0.16
C HIS A 200 4.39 -15.90 -0.16
N ILE A 201 4.19 -14.80 -0.88
CA ILE A 201 2.84 -14.28 -1.19
C ILE A 201 2.16 -15.02 -2.37
N GLY A 202 2.92 -15.76 -3.18
CA GLY A 202 2.41 -16.57 -4.30
C GLY A 202 1.93 -17.97 -3.92
N ARG A 203 2.04 -18.35 -2.65
CA ARG A 203 1.57 -19.62 -2.08
C ARG A 203 0.15 -19.49 -1.55
#